data_5ede87d978444aeec2ea5bd4c04a296d
#
_entry.id   5ede87d978444aeec2ea5bd4c04a296d
#
_cell.length_a   1.000
_cell.length_b   1.000
_cell.length_c   1.000
_cell.angle_alpha   90.00
_cell.angle_beta   90.00
_cell.angle_gamma   90.00
#
_symmetry.space_group_name_H-M   'P 1'
#
loop_
_entity.id
_entity.type
_entity.pdbx_description
1 polymer ?
#
loop_
_entity_poly.entity_id
_entity_poly.type
_entity_poly.pdbx_seq_one_letter_code
_entity_poly.pdbx_strand_id
1 'polypeptide(L)'
;MNALMQKAEVAYGWFLKAVNGLQSPFLLLIRVYWGWLFLQSGIGKFGHIDKVVSFFTDLGIPAPTLNAYFNASLETVGGILLILGLASRLISVPLLINMIVAYITADREAFTSFFSESGKFFAADPFPFLLVSLLILIFGPGKFSVDTLILAYRKKHAPPAAAAAASN
;
A
#
# COMPACT_ATOMS: atom_id res chain seq x y z
N MET A 1 17.90 -10.35 -41.02
CA MET A 1 17.74 -9.56 -39.79
C MET A 1 19.08 -8.89 -39.52
N ASN A 2 19.14 -7.56 -39.56
CA ASN A 2 20.42 -6.82 -39.57
C ASN A 2 21.13 -6.92 -38.20
N ALA A 3 22.47 -7.08 -38.21
CA ALA A 3 23.28 -7.15 -36.99
C ALA A 3 23.02 -5.97 -35.99
N LEU A 4 22.55 -4.85 -36.51
CA LEU A 4 22.18 -3.67 -35.73
C LEU A 4 20.89 -3.90 -34.93
N MET A 5 19.89 -4.58 -35.51
CA MET A 5 18.65 -4.96 -34.82
C MET A 5 18.92 -5.96 -33.69
N GLN A 6 19.75 -6.94 -33.95
CA GLN A 6 20.16 -7.92 -32.93
C GLN A 6 20.87 -7.28 -31.73
N LYS A 7 21.78 -6.32 -31.98
CA LYS A 7 22.45 -5.57 -30.91
C LYS A 7 21.45 -4.71 -30.11
N ALA A 8 20.48 -4.09 -30.79
CA ALA A 8 19.44 -3.29 -30.15
C ALA A 8 18.52 -4.16 -29.26
N GLU A 9 18.12 -5.33 -29.73
CA GLU A 9 17.31 -6.30 -28.94
C GLU A 9 18.05 -6.78 -27.70
N VAL A 10 19.33 -7.09 -27.82
CA VAL A 10 20.17 -7.50 -26.68
C VAL A 10 20.29 -6.37 -25.66
N ALA A 11 20.61 -5.16 -26.11
CA ALA A 11 20.72 -3.98 -25.26
C ALA A 11 19.39 -3.68 -24.54
N TYR A 12 18.27 -3.76 -25.26
CA TYR A 12 16.94 -3.58 -24.68
C TYR A 12 16.59 -4.68 -23.67
N GLY A 13 16.97 -5.93 -23.95
CA GLY A 13 16.82 -7.05 -23.01
C GLY A 13 17.57 -6.83 -21.69
N TRP A 14 18.81 -6.32 -21.76
CA TRP A 14 19.58 -5.94 -20.57
C TRP A 14 18.93 -4.79 -19.81
N PHE A 15 18.47 -3.77 -20.51
CA PHE A 15 17.74 -2.65 -19.90
C PHE A 15 16.49 -3.13 -19.16
N LEU A 16 15.64 -3.94 -19.79
CA LEU A 16 14.44 -4.49 -19.15
C LEU A 16 14.78 -5.33 -17.93
N LYS A 17 15.84 -6.16 -18.01
CA LYS A 17 16.28 -6.97 -16.87
C LYS A 17 16.73 -6.10 -15.69
N ALA A 18 17.45 -5.01 -15.95
CA ALA A 18 17.87 -4.06 -14.93
C ALA A 18 16.67 -3.34 -14.30
N VAL A 19 15.75 -2.81 -15.11
CA VAL A 19 14.54 -2.11 -14.62
C VAL A 19 13.64 -3.04 -13.81
N ASN A 20 13.40 -4.26 -14.30
CA ASN A 20 12.62 -5.26 -13.55
C ASN A 20 13.30 -5.67 -12.24
N GLY A 21 14.63 -5.63 -12.19
CA GLY A 21 15.40 -5.84 -10.96
C GLY A 21 15.17 -4.76 -9.90
N LEU A 22 14.89 -3.53 -10.31
CA LEU A 22 14.64 -2.39 -9.41
C LEU A 22 13.25 -2.40 -8.78
N GLN A 23 12.29 -3.14 -9.35
CA GLN A 23 10.92 -3.20 -8.84
C GLN A 23 10.86 -3.63 -7.36
N SER A 24 11.58 -4.67 -6.99
CA SER A 24 11.53 -5.20 -5.61
C SER A 24 12.18 -4.27 -4.57
N PRO A 25 13.36 -3.68 -4.80
CA PRO A 25 13.93 -2.64 -3.93
C PRO A 25 13.03 -1.41 -3.81
N PHE A 26 12.42 -0.97 -4.92
CA PHE A 26 11.51 0.17 -4.94
C PHE A 26 10.25 -0.09 -4.09
N LEU A 27 9.62 -1.26 -4.25
CA LEU A 27 8.46 -1.65 -3.44
C LEU A 27 8.83 -1.80 -1.95
N LEU A 28 10.04 -2.28 -1.62
CA LEU A 28 10.53 -2.31 -0.25
C LEU A 28 10.63 -0.90 0.34
N LEU A 29 11.25 0.03 -0.38
CA LEU A 29 11.42 1.43 0.04
C LEU A 29 10.06 2.10 0.32
N ILE A 30 9.14 2.03 -0.66
CA ILE A 30 7.79 2.60 -0.52
C ILE A 30 7.09 2.00 0.70
N ARG A 31 7.11 0.68 0.83
CA ARG A 31 6.41 -0.03 1.88
C ARG A 31 6.96 0.31 3.27
N VAL A 32 8.29 0.37 3.44
CA VAL A 32 8.91 0.71 4.72
C VAL A 32 8.65 2.17 5.07
N TYR A 33 8.84 3.09 4.13
CA TYR A 33 8.64 4.50 4.38
C TYR A 33 7.17 4.84 4.71
N TRP A 34 6.24 4.44 3.85
CA TRP A 34 4.82 4.75 4.06
C TRP A 34 4.19 3.90 5.16
N GLY A 35 4.64 2.65 5.35
CA GLY A 35 4.24 1.84 6.49
C GLY A 35 4.66 2.49 7.82
N TRP A 36 5.83 3.10 7.87
CA TRP A 36 6.28 3.88 9.02
C TRP A 36 5.39 5.11 9.27
N LEU A 37 5.02 5.85 8.22
CA LEU A 37 4.10 6.99 8.35
C LEU A 37 2.69 6.56 8.80
N PHE A 38 2.15 5.45 8.28
CA PHE A 38 0.91 4.89 8.79
C PHE A 38 1.01 4.53 10.27
N LEU A 39 2.09 3.88 10.68
CA LEU A 39 2.34 3.50 12.08
C LEU A 39 2.39 4.74 12.98
N GLN A 40 3.15 5.76 12.59
CA GLN A 40 3.23 7.02 13.34
C GLN A 40 1.87 7.72 13.44
N SER A 41 1.11 7.76 12.33
CA SER A 41 -0.23 8.35 12.31
C SER A 41 -1.18 7.62 13.27
N GLY A 42 -1.20 6.28 13.22
CA GLY A 42 -2.03 5.48 14.11
C GLY A 42 -1.68 5.65 15.59
N ILE A 43 -0.39 5.59 15.94
CA ILE A 43 0.10 5.82 17.31
C ILE A 43 -0.23 7.25 17.77
N GLY A 44 -0.03 8.24 16.91
CA GLY A 44 -0.37 9.64 17.21
C GLY A 44 -1.86 9.84 17.51
N LYS A 45 -2.73 9.13 16.79
CA LYS A 45 -4.18 9.13 17.05
C LYS A 45 -4.53 8.52 18.41
N PHE A 46 -3.87 7.44 18.81
CA PHE A 46 -4.04 6.87 20.15
C PHE A 46 -3.61 7.84 21.25
N GLY A 47 -2.52 8.57 21.04
CA GLY A 47 -2.03 9.58 21.99
C GLY A 47 -2.98 10.78 22.15
N HIS A 48 -3.88 11.02 21.20
CA HIS A 48 -4.80 12.16 21.19
C HIS A 48 -6.22 11.74 20.80
N ILE A 49 -6.67 10.58 21.25
CA ILE A 49 -7.89 9.93 20.80
C ILE A 49 -9.14 10.81 20.99
N ASP A 50 -9.21 11.59 22.07
CA ASP A 50 -10.31 12.52 22.32
C ASP A 50 -10.44 13.59 21.23
N LYS A 51 -9.32 14.08 20.72
CA LYS A 51 -9.31 15.02 19.59
C LYS A 51 -9.79 14.38 18.30
N VAL A 52 -9.42 13.11 18.07
CA VAL A 52 -9.87 12.36 16.90
C VAL A 52 -11.38 12.10 16.98
N VAL A 53 -11.89 11.75 18.17
CA VAL A 53 -13.33 11.55 18.40
C VAL A 53 -14.09 12.85 18.15
N SER A 54 -13.62 13.98 18.69
CA SER A 54 -14.22 15.29 18.44
C SER A 54 -14.23 15.62 16.95
N PHE A 55 -13.13 15.46 16.26
CA PHE A 55 -13.01 15.68 14.82
C PHE A 55 -13.96 14.81 14.00
N PHE A 56 -14.09 13.53 14.35
CA PHE A 56 -15.04 12.62 13.67
C PHE A 56 -16.50 12.99 13.96
N THR A 57 -16.78 13.52 15.15
CA THR A 57 -18.10 14.05 15.50
C THR A 57 -18.44 15.27 14.65
N ASP A 58 -17.51 16.20 14.49
CA ASP A 58 -17.66 17.41 13.67
C ASP A 58 -17.88 17.07 12.19
N LEU A 59 -17.25 16.01 11.70
CA LEU A 59 -17.46 15.48 10.34
C LEU A 59 -18.77 14.69 10.17
N GLY A 60 -19.55 14.48 11.23
CA GLY A 60 -20.79 13.70 11.18
C GLY A 60 -20.60 12.21 10.97
N ILE A 61 -19.40 11.67 11.29
CA ILE A 61 -19.12 10.23 11.18
C ILE A 61 -19.92 9.48 12.25
N PRO A 62 -20.71 8.45 11.88
CA PRO A 62 -21.48 7.67 12.85
C PRO A 62 -20.57 6.96 13.84
N ALA A 63 -21.01 6.79 15.09
CA ALA A 63 -20.25 6.16 16.16
C ALA A 63 -18.76 6.65 16.23
N PRO A 64 -18.54 7.98 16.44
CA PRO A 64 -17.22 8.60 16.25
C PRO A 64 -16.14 7.97 17.14
N THR A 65 -16.46 7.61 18.36
CA THR A 65 -15.53 6.93 19.27
C THR A 65 -15.08 5.58 18.71
N LEU A 66 -16.00 4.74 18.27
CA LEU A 66 -15.66 3.43 17.69
C LEU A 66 -14.80 3.58 16.44
N ASN A 67 -15.20 4.50 15.54
CA ASN A 67 -14.46 4.74 14.30
C ASN A 67 -13.08 5.38 14.55
N ALA A 68 -12.92 6.21 15.59
CA ALA A 68 -11.62 6.75 15.97
C ALA A 68 -10.64 5.65 16.41
N TYR A 69 -11.07 4.76 17.28
CA TYR A 69 -10.26 3.60 17.69
C TYR A 69 -10.00 2.62 16.55
N PHE A 70 -11.00 2.35 15.73
CA PHE A 70 -10.84 1.49 14.55
C PHE A 70 -9.80 2.06 13.58
N ASN A 71 -9.92 3.35 13.26
CA ASN A 71 -8.98 4.05 12.36
C ASN A 71 -7.56 4.02 12.91
N ALA A 72 -7.35 4.39 14.18
CA ALA A 72 -6.05 4.36 14.84
C ALA A 72 -5.45 2.94 14.84
N SER A 73 -6.26 1.92 15.13
CA SER A 73 -5.84 0.52 15.11
C SER A 73 -5.47 0.05 13.71
N LEU A 74 -6.29 0.38 12.71
CA LEU A 74 -6.07 0.02 11.31
C LEU A 74 -4.75 0.60 10.78
N GLU A 75 -4.47 1.87 11.05
CA GLU A 75 -3.25 2.51 10.61
C GLU A 75 -2.02 1.97 11.36
N THR A 76 -2.14 1.71 12.65
CA THR A 76 -1.04 1.14 13.46
C THR A 76 -0.69 -0.28 12.98
N VAL A 77 -1.68 -1.17 12.96
CA VAL A 77 -1.48 -2.57 12.53
C VAL A 77 -1.12 -2.63 11.06
N GLY A 78 -1.80 -1.85 10.22
CA GLY A 78 -1.54 -1.76 8.79
C GLY A 78 -0.12 -1.29 8.50
N GLY A 79 0.36 -0.28 9.21
CA GLY A 79 1.73 0.20 9.09
C GLY A 79 2.77 -0.89 9.43
N ILE A 80 2.56 -1.62 10.52
CA ILE A 80 3.44 -2.76 10.91
C ILE A 80 3.43 -3.85 9.82
N LEU A 81 2.25 -4.24 9.34
CA LEU A 81 2.11 -5.28 8.31
C LEU A 81 2.76 -4.86 6.99
N LEU A 82 2.64 -3.59 6.61
CA LEU A 82 3.31 -3.04 5.43
C LEU A 82 4.83 -3.04 5.59
N ILE A 83 5.38 -2.62 6.72
CA ILE A 83 6.83 -2.64 7.00
C ILE A 83 7.36 -4.06 6.85
N LEU A 84 6.73 -5.03 7.50
CA LEU A 84 7.14 -6.44 7.45
C LEU A 84 6.90 -7.07 6.08
N GLY A 85 5.94 -6.55 5.31
CA GLY A 85 5.48 -7.17 4.09
C GLY A 85 4.71 -8.46 4.33
N LEU A 86 3.91 -8.47 5.39
CA LEU A 86 3.06 -9.59 5.77
C LEU A 86 1.60 -9.28 5.45
N ALA A 87 0.94 -10.19 4.74
CA ALA A 87 -0.43 -10.02 4.26
C ALA A 87 -0.65 -8.67 3.55
N SER A 88 0.39 -8.19 2.83
CA SER A 88 0.48 -6.81 2.35
C SER A 88 -0.68 -6.43 1.44
N ARG A 89 -1.08 -7.30 0.51
CA ARG A 89 -2.23 -7.04 -0.37
C ARG A 89 -3.54 -7.01 0.40
N LEU A 90 -3.68 -7.89 1.40
CA LEU A 90 -4.91 -7.96 2.19
C LEU A 90 -5.10 -6.70 3.03
N ILE A 91 -4.06 -6.23 3.73
CA ILE A 91 -4.13 -5.02 4.56
C ILE A 91 -4.24 -3.74 3.73
N SER A 92 -3.74 -3.75 2.50
CA SER A 92 -3.85 -2.60 1.60
C SER A 92 -5.30 -2.27 1.24
N VAL A 93 -6.21 -3.26 1.23
CA VAL A 93 -7.64 -3.02 0.95
C VAL A 93 -8.29 -2.12 1.99
N PRO A 94 -8.31 -2.45 3.29
CA PRO A 94 -8.91 -1.57 4.28
C PRO A 94 -8.15 -0.24 4.43
N LEU A 95 -6.83 -0.18 4.24
CA LEU A 95 -6.08 1.07 4.23
C LEU A 95 -6.50 1.97 3.06
N LEU A 96 -6.70 1.41 1.86
CA LEU A 96 -7.18 2.13 0.69
C LEU A 96 -8.60 2.69 0.93
N ILE A 97 -9.51 1.86 1.47
CA ILE A 97 -10.86 2.28 1.83
C ILE A 97 -10.82 3.42 2.84
N ASN A 98 -9.96 3.31 3.86
CA ASN A 98 -9.77 4.34 4.87
C ASN A 98 -9.38 5.71 4.26
N MET A 99 -8.46 5.71 3.30
CA MET A 99 -8.04 6.95 2.60
C MET A 99 -9.15 7.50 1.70
N ILE A 100 -9.96 6.63 1.07
CA ILE A 100 -11.13 7.07 0.31
C ILE A 100 -12.17 7.73 1.24
N VAL A 101 -12.41 7.14 2.41
CA VAL A 101 -13.31 7.73 3.41
C VAL A 101 -12.77 9.08 3.89
N ALA A 102 -11.47 9.21 4.15
CA ALA A 102 -10.84 10.47 4.53
C ALA A 102 -11.10 11.57 3.47
N TYR A 103 -10.95 11.25 2.17
CA TYR A 103 -11.29 12.18 1.10
C TYR A 103 -12.76 12.60 1.09
N ILE A 104 -13.68 11.66 1.25
CA ILE A 104 -15.11 11.94 1.18
C ILE A 104 -15.60 12.74 2.39
N THR A 105 -14.94 12.58 3.54
CA THR A 105 -15.36 13.22 4.79
C THR A 105 -14.54 14.47 5.11
N ALA A 106 -13.24 14.35 5.29
CA ALA A 106 -12.39 15.44 5.74
C ALA A 106 -11.91 16.35 4.59
N ASP A 107 -11.57 15.78 3.44
CA ASP A 107 -11.01 16.49 2.28
C ASP A 107 -12.01 16.56 1.11
N ARG A 108 -13.28 16.72 1.41
CA ARG A 108 -14.38 16.69 0.42
C ARG A 108 -14.20 17.72 -0.70
N GLU A 109 -13.70 18.91 -0.40
CA GLU A 109 -13.43 19.93 -1.41
C GLU A 109 -12.36 19.46 -2.39
N ALA A 110 -11.27 18.90 -1.89
CA ALA A 110 -10.21 18.33 -2.72
C ALA A 110 -10.72 17.18 -3.60
N PHE A 111 -11.58 16.33 -3.05
CA PHE A 111 -12.20 15.23 -3.80
C PHE A 111 -13.11 15.70 -4.92
N THR A 112 -14.02 16.66 -4.64
CA THR A 112 -15.00 17.15 -5.62
C THR A 112 -14.37 18.05 -6.68
N SER A 113 -13.24 18.71 -6.39
CA SER A 113 -12.51 19.55 -7.34
C SER A 113 -11.48 18.81 -8.19
N PHE A 114 -11.49 17.47 -8.20
CA PHE A 114 -10.52 16.65 -8.93
C PHE A 114 -10.38 17.05 -10.41
N PHE A 115 -11.47 17.35 -11.10
CA PHE A 115 -11.45 17.73 -12.52
C PHE A 115 -11.27 19.24 -12.75
N SER A 116 -11.60 20.10 -11.78
CA SER A 116 -11.49 21.56 -11.91
C SER A 116 -10.17 22.10 -11.40
N GLU A 117 -9.71 21.59 -10.25
CA GLU A 117 -8.46 22.00 -9.58
C GLU A 117 -7.71 20.78 -9.06
N SER A 118 -7.21 19.95 -9.98
CA SER A 118 -6.52 18.68 -9.64
C SER A 118 -5.37 18.85 -8.63
N GLY A 119 -4.76 20.03 -8.57
CA GLY A 119 -3.71 20.34 -7.59
C GLY A 119 -4.14 20.18 -6.14
N LYS A 120 -5.40 20.52 -5.81
CA LYS A 120 -5.95 20.32 -4.46
C LYS A 120 -6.03 18.83 -4.09
N PHE A 121 -6.45 17.99 -5.04
CA PHE A 121 -6.54 16.55 -4.84
C PHE A 121 -5.16 15.93 -4.56
N PHE A 122 -4.15 16.28 -5.37
CA PHE A 122 -2.81 15.72 -5.20
C PHE A 122 -2.06 16.28 -3.98
N ALA A 123 -2.42 17.47 -3.50
CA ALA A 123 -1.83 18.07 -2.32
C ALA A 123 -2.49 17.64 -1.01
N ALA A 124 -3.65 16.99 -1.05
CA ALA A 124 -4.38 16.54 0.13
C ALA A 124 -3.64 15.39 0.84
N ASP A 125 -3.66 15.41 2.17
CA ASP A 125 -2.95 14.44 3.02
C ASP A 125 -3.25 12.97 2.72
N PRO A 126 -4.50 12.56 2.37
CA PRO A 126 -4.80 11.16 2.07
C PRO A 126 -4.16 10.64 0.77
N PHE A 127 -3.78 11.54 -0.19
CA PHE A 127 -3.34 11.12 -1.53
C PHE A 127 -2.16 10.15 -1.53
N PRO A 128 -1.01 10.47 -0.92
CA PRO A 128 0.14 9.58 -0.99
C PRO A 128 -0.11 8.24 -0.28
N PHE A 129 -0.89 8.23 0.80
CA PHE A 129 -1.28 7.00 1.49
C PHE A 129 -2.21 6.12 0.63
N LEU A 130 -3.17 6.75 -0.07
CA LEU A 130 -4.04 6.08 -1.03
C LEU A 130 -3.25 5.48 -2.18
N LEU A 131 -2.35 6.26 -2.79
CA LEU A 131 -1.52 5.83 -3.91
C LEU A 131 -0.65 4.63 -3.52
N VAL A 132 0.00 4.67 -2.36
CA VAL A 132 0.86 3.58 -1.90
C VAL A 132 0.06 2.33 -1.58
N SER A 133 -1.09 2.46 -0.93
CA SER A 133 -1.99 1.33 -0.68
C SER A 133 -2.42 0.66 -1.98
N LEU A 134 -2.74 1.46 -3.01
CA LEU A 134 -3.08 0.97 -4.34
C LEU A 134 -1.89 0.29 -5.04
N LEU A 135 -0.69 0.88 -4.98
CA LEU A 135 0.51 0.29 -5.55
C LEU A 135 0.83 -1.08 -4.91
N ILE A 136 0.75 -1.19 -3.59
CA ILE A 136 1.02 -2.46 -2.90
C ILE A 136 -0.08 -3.48 -3.18
N LEU A 137 -1.33 -3.07 -3.30
CA LEU A 137 -2.43 -3.96 -3.68
C LEU A 137 -2.19 -4.58 -5.07
N ILE A 138 -1.83 -3.77 -6.05
CA ILE A 138 -1.64 -4.20 -7.45
C ILE A 138 -0.34 -5.00 -7.62
N PHE A 139 0.79 -4.44 -7.23
CA PHE A 139 2.11 -5.02 -7.49
C PHE A 139 2.55 -6.02 -6.41
N GLY A 140 1.90 -5.99 -5.24
CA GLY A 140 2.27 -6.81 -4.08
C GLY A 140 3.48 -6.25 -3.32
N PRO A 141 3.97 -7.00 -2.31
CA PRO A 141 5.02 -6.52 -1.41
C PRO A 141 6.45 -6.57 -1.99
N GLY A 142 6.65 -7.15 -3.16
CA GLY A 142 7.97 -7.39 -3.72
C GLY A 142 8.70 -8.59 -3.09
N LYS A 143 9.88 -8.90 -3.62
CA LYS A 143 10.67 -10.08 -3.20
C LYS A 143 11.19 -10.00 -1.76
N PHE A 144 11.42 -8.79 -1.25
CA PHE A 144 11.92 -8.55 0.11
C PHE A 144 10.77 -8.41 1.11
N SER A 145 10.00 -9.48 1.32
CA SER A 145 8.80 -9.47 2.17
C SER A 145 8.62 -10.80 2.90
N VAL A 146 7.96 -10.76 4.05
CA VAL A 146 7.59 -11.96 4.81
C VAL A 146 6.64 -12.84 3.99
N ASP A 147 5.72 -12.25 3.23
CA ASP A 147 4.84 -12.99 2.30
C ASP A 147 5.65 -13.88 1.33
N THR A 148 6.73 -13.33 0.76
CA THR A 148 7.58 -14.09 -0.17
C THR A 148 8.36 -15.20 0.54
N LEU A 149 8.82 -14.96 1.76
CA LEU A 149 9.50 -15.99 2.56
C LEU A 149 8.55 -17.14 2.92
N ILE A 150 7.32 -16.83 3.32
CA ILE A 150 6.28 -17.83 3.60
C ILE A 150 5.97 -18.66 2.35
N LEU A 151 5.81 -18.01 1.20
CA LEU A 151 5.55 -18.72 -0.07
C LEU A 151 6.71 -19.62 -0.47
N ALA A 152 7.96 -19.15 -0.34
CA ALA A 152 9.15 -19.94 -0.62
C ALA A 152 9.26 -21.16 0.32
N TYR A 153 8.98 -20.98 1.61
CA TYR A 153 8.97 -22.05 2.59
C TYR A 153 7.90 -23.11 2.26
N ARG A 154 6.67 -22.67 1.97
CA ARG A 154 5.56 -23.57 1.59
C ARG A 154 5.89 -24.36 0.33
N LYS A 155 6.46 -23.71 -0.70
CA LYS A 155 6.86 -24.38 -1.94
C LYS A 155 7.93 -25.45 -1.71
N LYS A 156 8.87 -25.21 -0.80
CA LYS A 156 9.94 -26.17 -0.46
C LYS A 156 9.41 -27.40 0.28
N HIS A 157 8.32 -27.28 1.06
CA HIS A 157 7.78 -28.32 1.93
C HIS A 157 6.42 -28.86 1.42
N ALA A 158 5.98 -28.45 0.24
CA ALA A 158 4.72 -28.97 -0.36
C ALA A 158 4.87 -30.43 -0.75
N PRO A 159 3.87 -31.29 -0.45
CA PRO A 159 3.83 -32.66 -0.98
C PRO A 159 3.84 -32.65 -2.51
N PRO A 160 4.43 -33.69 -3.17
CA PRO A 160 4.56 -33.73 -4.62
C PRO A 160 3.25 -33.55 -5.42
N ALA A 161 2.14 -34.01 -4.88
CA ALA A 161 0.81 -33.86 -5.49
C ALA A 161 0.29 -32.42 -5.54
N ALA A 162 0.63 -31.59 -4.54
CA ALA A 162 0.25 -30.17 -4.49
C ALA A 162 1.14 -29.29 -5.40
N ALA A 163 2.37 -29.72 -5.68
CA ALA A 163 3.28 -29.00 -6.57
C ALA A 163 2.83 -29.11 -8.03
N ALA A 164 2.26 -30.22 -8.45
CA ALA A 164 1.74 -30.44 -9.81
C ALA A 164 0.47 -29.60 -10.11
N ALA A 165 -0.38 -29.36 -9.12
CA ALA A 165 -1.61 -28.56 -9.28
C ALA A 165 -1.35 -27.04 -9.37
N ALA A 166 -0.20 -26.57 -8.89
CA ALA A 166 0.18 -25.14 -8.91
C ALA A 166 0.94 -24.72 -10.17
N SER A 167 1.22 -25.65 -11.10
CA SER A 167 1.96 -25.40 -12.36
C SER A 167 1.05 -25.31 -13.59
N ASN A 168 -0.26 -25.49 -13.43
CA ASN A 168 -1.31 -25.26 -14.44
C ASN A 168 -2.04 -23.95 -14.15
#